data_0e4ba25444500508afe342fa0c483a56
#
_entry.id   0e4ba25444500508afe342fa0c483a56
#
_cell.length_a   1.000
_cell.length_b   1.000
_cell.length_c   1.000
_cell.angle_alpha   90.00
_cell.angle_beta   90.00
_cell.angle_gamma   90.00
#
_symmetry.space_group_name_H-M   'P 1'
#
loop_
_entity.id
_entity.type
_entity.pdbx_description
1 polymer ?
#
loop_
_entity_poly.entity_id
_entity_poly.type
_entity_poly.pdbx_seq_one_letter_code
_entity_poly.pdbx_strand_id
1 'polypeptide(L)'
;NIVEVLGEYMAPGMEIEVALRNYDIPHVWPDAVIKEAKRFKTEVEDKDKERRVDLRDLPFVTIDGADARDFDDAVYCEPRTGGDLVSGGWRLYVAIADVSHYVKVDSALDLEAWLRGNSVYFPERVIPMLPEELSNGLCSLNPHVDRLAMVCEIALSHTGKMIGYQFYEALIQSHARLTYDTVSAMLERPRSAEGKQLLTEYAAVAPHVKELY
;
A
#
# COMPACT_ATOMS: atom_id res chain seq x y z
N ASN A 1 17.15 -40.69 -8.67
CA ASN A 1 15.85 -40.40 -9.28
C ASN A 1 15.80 -38.88 -9.56
N ILE A 2 15.47 -38.49 -10.80
CA ILE A 2 15.17 -37.10 -11.15
C ILE A 2 13.76 -36.84 -10.63
N VAL A 3 13.58 -35.78 -9.85
CA VAL A 3 12.29 -35.37 -9.29
C VAL A 3 11.63 -34.33 -10.17
N GLU A 4 12.41 -33.37 -10.66
CA GLU A 4 11.93 -32.29 -11.51
C GLU A 4 13.06 -31.80 -12.42
N VAL A 5 12.72 -31.31 -13.63
CA VAL A 5 13.64 -30.64 -14.54
C VAL A 5 13.26 -29.16 -14.58
N LEU A 6 14.15 -28.28 -14.06
CA LEU A 6 13.87 -26.85 -13.93
C LEU A 6 14.07 -26.07 -15.23
N GLY A 7 14.72 -26.64 -16.24
CA GLY A 7 15.03 -26.04 -17.51
C GLY A 7 16.46 -26.30 -17.97
N GLU A 8 16.94 -25.53 -18.94
CA GLU A 8 18.32 -25.64 -19.44
C GLU A 8 19.31 -25.02 -18.46
N TYR A 9 20.51 -25.60 -18.39
CA TYR A 9 21.60 -25.14 -17.54
C TYR A 9 21.94 -23.67 -17.84
N MET A 10 21.99 -22.82 -16.82
CA MET A 10 22.23 -21.37 -16.89
C MET A 10 21.21 -20.57 -17.72
N ALA A 11 19.99 -21.06 -17.90
CA ALA A 11 18.91 -20.25 -18.44
C ALA A 11 18.61 -19.06 -17.50
N PRO A 12 18.29 -17.87 -18.06
CA PRO A 12 17.92 -16.71 -17.23
C PRO A 12 16.80 -17.04 -16.23
N GLY A 13 16.98 -16.68 -14.95
CA GLY A 13 16.02 -16.97 -13.87
C GLY A 13 16.16 -18.36 -13.23
N MET A 14 17.07 -19.20 -13.69
CA MET A 14 17.33 -20.54 -13.12
C MET A 14 17.71 -20.47 -11.64
N GLU A 15 18.48 -19.45 -11.25
CA GLU A 15 18.87 -19.22 -9.86
C GLU A 15 17.67 -18.97 -8.94
N ILE A 16 16.64 -18.30 -9.44
CA ILE A 16 15.37 -18.07 -8.71
C ILE A 16 14.63 -19.39 -8.56
N GLU A 17 14.52 -20.18 -9.66
CA GLU A 17 13.85 -21.49 -9.63
C GLU A 17 14.55 -22.45 -8.66
N VAL A 18 15.88 -22.43 -8.59
CA VAL A 18 16.66 -23.22 -7.62
C VAL A 18 16.43 -22.71 -6.20
N ALA A 19 16.42 -21.40 -5.99
CA ALA A 19 16.19 -20.82 -4.67
C ALA A 19 14.79 -21.13 -4.13
N LEU A 20 13.74 -21.03 -4.97
CA LEU A 20 12.38 -21.37 -4.59
C LEU A 20 12.25 -22.79 -4.02
N ARG A 21 12.97 -23.75 -4.62
CA ARG A 21 12.92 -25.16 -4.17
C ARG A 21 13.83 -25.42 -2.97
N ASN A 22 15.02 -24.80 -2.93
CA ASN A 22 15.95 -24.98 -1.81
C ASN A 22 15.41 -24.45 -0.48
N TYR A 23 14.53 -23.45 -0.54
CA TYR A 23 13.92 -22.82 0.63
C TYR A 23 12.44 -23.16 0.79
N ASP A 24 11.91 -24.11 0.00
CA ASP A 24 10.51 -24.53 0.02
C ASP A 24 9.53 -23.35 -0.09
N ILE A 25 9.88 -22.32 -0.91
CA ILE A 25 9.04 -21.13 -1.08
C ILE A 25 7.82 -21.50 -1.94
N PRO A 26 6.58 -21.32 -1.43
CA PRO A 26 5.37 -21.53 -2.20
C PRO A 26 5.29 -20.55 -3.38
N HIS A 27 5.29 -21.07 -4.61
CA HIS A 27 5.35 -20.23 -5.83
C HIS A 27 4.30 -20.60 -6.88
N VAL A 28 3.58 -21.66 -6.67
CA VAL A 28 2.46 -22.11 -7.51
C VAL A 28 1.16 -21.85 -6.75
N TRP A 29 0.19 -21.22 -7.40
CA TRP A 29 -1.12 -21.00 -6.80
C TRP A 29 -1.99 -22.26 -6.91
N PRO A 30 -2.60 -22.73 -5.79
CA PRO A 30 -3.62 -23.78 -5.84
C PRO A 30 -4.84 -23.35 -6.68
N ASP A 31 -5.49 -24.30 -7.35
CA ASP A 31 -6.68 -24.03 -8.17
C ASP A 31 -7.81 -23.34 -7.39
N ALA A 32 -7.97 -23.68 -6.11
CA ALA A 32 -8.96 -23.05 -5.24
C ALA A 32 -8.71 -21.55 -5.06
N VAL A 33 -7.44 -21.15 -4.88
CA VAL A 33 -7.01 -19.75 -4.77
C VAL A 33 -7.25 -18.99 -6.07
N ILE A 34 -6.83 -19.59 -7.20
CA ILE A 34 -7.05 -19.00 -8.54
C ILE A 34 -8.55 -18.76 -8.79
N LYS A 35 -9.38 -19.76 -8.44
CA LYS A 35 -10.83 -19.67 -8.61
C LYS A 35 -11.46 -18.60 -7.71
N GLU A 36 -10.96 -18.43 -6.51
CA GLU A 36 -11.42 -17.40 -5.58
C GLU A 36 -11.00 -16.02 -6.04
N ALA A 37 -9.72 -15.81 -6.40
CA ALA A 37 -9.19 -14.55 -6.91
C ALA A 37 -9.94 -14.04 -8.15
N LYS A 38 -10.29 -14.92 -9.08
CA LYS A 38 -11.05 -14.57 -10.30
C LYS A 38 -12.48 -14.06 -10.05
N ARG A 39 -13.00 -14.14 -8.82
CA ARG A 39 -14.33 -13.60 -8.48
C ARG A 39 -14.30 -12.10 -8.24
N PHE A 40 -13.15 -11.56 -7.92
CA PHE A 40 -13.00 -10.13 -7.68
C PHE A 40 -13.00 -9.36 -9.00
N LYS A 41 -13.61 -8.19 -8.96
CA LYS A 41 -13.54 -7.21 -10.04
C LYS A 41 -12.25 -6.40 -9.92
N THR A 42 -11.94 -5.62 -10.92
CA THR A 42 -10.77 -4.70 -10.90
C THR A 42 -11.02 -3.42 -10.11
N GLU A 43 -12.29 -3.13 -9.81
CA GLU A 43 -12.74 -1.92 -9.12
C GLU A 43 -13.55 -2.27 -7.88
N VAL A 44 -13.56 -1.36 -6.91
CA VAL A 44 -14.40 -1.46 -5.70
C VAL A 44 -15.86 -1.37 -6.10
N GLU A 45 -16.68 -2.34 -5.71
CA GLU A 45 -18.11 -2.36 -6.01
C GLU A 45 -18.87 -1.33 -5.15
N ASP A 46 -19.94 -0.73 -5.68
CA ASP A 46 -20.68 0.31 -4.97
C ASP A 46 -21.25 -0.15 -3.63
N LYS A 47 -21.68 -1.42 -3.54
CA LYS A 47 -22.14 -2.03 -2.29
C LYS A 47 -21.08 -2.05 -1.17
N ASP A 48 -19.79 -2.13 -1.55
CA ASP A 48 -18.66 -2.22 -0.63
C ASP A 48 -18.22 -0.83 -0.13
N LYS A 49 -18.67 0.23 -0.81
CA LYS A 49 -18.47 1.64 -0.42
C LYS A 49 -19.46 2.10 0.64
N GLU A 50 -20.61 1.41 0.74
CA GLU A 50 -21.65 1.75 1.71
C GLU A 50 -21.12 1.62 3.15
N ARG A 51 -21.57 2.54 4.02
CA ARG A 51 -21.23 2.60 5.45
C ARG A 51 -19.76 2.93 5.76
N ARG A 52 -18.93 3.22 4.75
CA ARG A 52 -17.57 3.68 4.94
C ARG A 52 -17.51 5.20 4.99
N VAL A 53 -16.59 5.72 5.78
CA VAL A 53 -16.31 7.17 5.79
C VAL A 53 -15.67 7.54 4.47
N ASP A 54 -16.26 8.49 3.74
CA ASP A 54 -15.72 8.97 2.47
C ASP A 54 -14.61 9.99 2.72
N LEU A 55 -13.38 9.62 2.41
CA LEU A 55 -12.18 10.45 2.56
C LEU A 55 -11.48 10.70 1.22
N ARG A 56 -12.16 10.50 0.08
CA ARG A 56 -11.56 10.64 -1.26
C ARG A 56 -11.08 12.05 -1.57
N ASP A 57 -11.65 13.06 -0.92
CA ASP A 57 -11.24 14.45 -1.07
C ASP A 57 -9.94 14.80 -0.31
N LEU A 58 -9.52 13.94 0.63
CA LEU A 58 -8.27 14.12 1.34
C LEU A 58 -7.10 13.63 0.47
N PRO A 59 -6.07 14.47 0.26
CA PRO A 59 -4.97 14.15 -0.64
C PRO A 59 -3.97 13.16 -0.01
N PHE A 60 -4.42 11.93 0.23
CA PHE A 60 -3.56 10.83 0.63
C PHE A 60 -2.46 10.58 -0.39
N VAL A 61 -1.30 10.18 0.07
CA VAL A 61 -0.17 9.74 -0.75
C VAL A 61 0.40 8.43 -0.24
N THR A 62 0.88 7.59 -1.14
CA THR A 62 1.75 6.46 -0.78
C THR A 62 3.20 6.88 -0.93
N ILE A 63 4.10 6.39 -0.05
CA ILE A 63 5.53 6.74 -0.04
C ILE A 63 6.33 5.45 0.13
N ASP A 64 6.89 4.94 -0.95
CA ASP A 64 7.50 3.61 -1.01
C ASP A 64 8.85 3.61 -1.72
N GLY A 65 9.52 2.46 -1.79
CA GLY A 65 10.64 2.23 -2.68
C GLY A 65 10.24 2.35 -4.15
N ALA A 66 11.20 2.70 -5.02
CA ALA A 66 10.92 2.86 -6.45
C ALA A 66 10.47 1.55 -7.13
N ASP A 67 10.86 0.41 -6.58
CA ASP A 67 10.57 -0.94 -7.04
C ASP A 67 9.32 -1.58 -6.40
N ALA A 68 8.67 -0.91 -5.43
CA ALA A 68 7.44 -1.37 -4.81
C ALA A 68 6.32 -1.52 -5.84
N ARG A 69 5.51 -2.57 -5.69
CA ARG A 69 4.37 -2.88 -6.59
C ARG A 69 3.03 -2.92 -5.85
N ASP A 70 3.08 -3.18 -4.57
CA ASP A 70 1.98 -3.22 -3.63
C ASP A 70 2.09 -2.02 -2.67
N PHE A 71 1.07 -1.18 -2.67
CA PHE A 71 1.04 0.03 -1.81
C PHE A 71 0.02 -0.23 -0.71
N ASP A 72 0.52 -0.73 0.42
CA ASP A 72 -0.32 -1.20 1.52
C ASP A 72 -0.76 -0.06 2.43
N ASP A 73 -0.04 1.04 2.47
CA ASP A 73 -0.34 2.20 3.30
C ASP A 73 -0.31 3.53 2.54
N ALA A 74 -1.15 4.45 2.99
CA ALA A 74 -1.18 5.83 2.52
C ALA A 74 -1.34 6.77 3.71
N VAL A 75 -0.76 7.95 3.60
CA VAL A 75 -0.73 8.94 4.67
C VAL A 75 -1.23 10.30 4.20
N TYR A 76 -1.85 11.02 5.12
CA TYR A 76 -2.24 12.42 4.95
C TYR A 76 -2.07 13.15 6.27
N CYS A 77 -1.61 14.40 6.22
CA CYS A 77 -1.46 15.24 7.40
C CYS A 77 -1.93 16.66 7.13
N GLU A 78 -2.60 17.24 8.11
CA GLU A 78 -3.02 18.64 8.09
C GLU A 78 -2.84 19.29 9.46
N PRO A 79 -2.59 20.61 9.52
CA PRO A 79 -2.66 21.36 10.78
C PRO A 79 -4.07 21.29 11.37
N ARG A 80 -4.17 21.13 12.67
CA ARG A 80 -5.45 21.21 13.36
C ARG A 80 -5.90 22.66 13.48
N THR A 81 -7.03 22.99 12.87
CA THR A 81 -7.70 24.29 12.97
C THR A 81 -8.95 24.14 13.81
N GLY A 82 -9.07 24.88 14.90
CA GLY A 82 -10.33 24.99 15.66
C GLY A 82 -10.20 24.95 17.18
N GLY A 83 -10.88 25.75 17.78
CA GLY A 83 -11.34 26.33 19.02
C GLY A 83 -11.37 25.54 20.33
N ASP A 84 -10.77 24.41 20.51
CA ASP A 84 -10.71 23.73 21.78
C ASP A 84 -9.39 23.94 22.53
N LEU A 85 -9.40 23.75 23.86
CA LEU A 85 -8.33 24.05 24.82
C LEU A 85 -6.90 23.56 24.45
N VAL A 86 -6.74 22.89 23.31
CA VAL A 86 -5.48 22.43 22.74
C VAL A 86 -5.41 22.83 21.28
N SER A 87 -5.43 24.14 21.01
CA SER A 87 -5.26 24.68 19.67
C SER A 87 -3.81 24.47 19.18
N GLY A 88 -3.68 24.03 17.95
CA GLY A 88 -2.39 23.72 17.30
C GLY A 88 -2.05 22.23 17.28
N GLY A 89 -1.01 21.88 16.55
CA GLY A 89 -0.62 20.51 16.26
C GLY A 89 -1.23 20.01 14.96
N TRP A 90 -1.33 18.68 14.82
CA TRP A 90 -1.68 18.07 13.55
C TRP A 90 -2.76 17.02 13.69
N ARG A 91 -3.45 16.76 12.59
CA ARG A 91 -4.28 15.59 12.37
C ARG A 91 -3.59 14.74 11.32
N LEU A 92 -3.14 13.58 11.74
CA LEU A 92 -2.48 12.59 10.90
C LEU A 92 -3.46 11.46 10.60
N TYR A 93 -3.58 11.09 9.35
CA TYR A 93 -4.34 9.93 8.89
C TYR A 93 -3.38 8.91 8.33
N VAL A 94 -3.49 7.69 8.81
CA VAL A 94 -2.78 6.51 8.29
C VAL A 94 -3.84 5.54 7.78
N ALA A 95 -3.87 5.33 6.47
CA ALA A 95 -4.79 4.42 5.81
C ALA A 95 -4.04 3.15 5.43
N ILE A 96 -4.52 2.01 5.89
CA ILE A 96 -4.00 0.68 5.53
C ILE A 96 -5.04 0.00 4.63
N ALA A 97 -4.60 -0.62 3.54
CA ALA A 97 -5.47 -1.37 2.65
C ALA A 97 -6.32 -2.39 3.43
N ASP A 98 -7.65 -2.35 3.26
CA ASP A 98 -8.56 -3.26 3.97
C ASP A 98 -8.60 -4.65 3.30
N VAL A 99 -7.49 -5.37 3.42
CA VAL A 99 -7.33 -6.73 2.88
C VAL A 99 -8.39 -7.67 3.45
N SER A 100 -8.79 -7.49 4.72
CA SER A 100 -9.77 -8.34 5.41
C SER A 100 -11.19 -8.25 4.80
N HIS A 101 -11.46 -7.17 4.06
CA HIS A 101 -12.68 -7.05 3.28
C HIS A 101 -12.76 -8.13 2.18
N TYR A 102 -11.67 -8.45 1.55
CA TYR A 102 -11.57 -9.38 0.43
C TYR A 102 -11.19 -10.80 0.86
N VAL A 103 -10.19 -10.93 1.72
CA VAL A 103 -9.67 -12.20 2.22
C VAL A 103 -10.43 -12.57 3.49
N LYS A 104 -11.33 -13.57 3.37
CA LYS A 104 -12.16 -14.01 4.50
C LYS A 104 -11.48 -15.14 5.26
N VAL A 105 -11.67 -15.14 6.57
CA VAL A 105 -11.14 -16.18 7.46
C VAL A 105 -11.50 -17.57 6.94
N ASP A 106 -10.53 -18.47 6.94
CA ASP A 106 -10.63 -19.87 6.46
C ASP A 106 -10.93 -20.00 4.96
N SER A 107 -10.87 -18.93 4.18
CA SER A 107 -10.97 -19.01 2.71
C SER A 107 -9.71 -19.62 2.11
N ALA A 108 -9.75 -20.01 0.83
CA ALA A 108 -8.57 -20.52 0.14
C ALA A 108 -7.45 -19.47 0.06
N LEU A 109 -7.81 -18.20 -0.10
CA LEU A 109 -6.87 -17.07 -0.06
C LEU A 109 -6.21 -16.91 1.31
N ASP A 110 -7.01 -16.98 2.39
CA ASP A 110 -6.52 -16.84 3.76
C ASP A 110 -5.52 -17.97 4.13
N LEU A 111 -5.90 -19.21 3.83
CA LEU A 111 -5.05 -20.38 4.11
C LEU A 111 -3.73 -20.33 3.33
N GLU A 112 -3.78 -19.90 2.07
CA GLU A 112 -2.56 -19.78 1.24
C GLU A 112 -1.71 -18.59 1.68
N ALA A 113 -2.32 -17.45 2.03
CA ALA A 113 -1.60 -16.30 2.56
C ALA A 113 -0.91 -16.63 3.88
N TRP A 114 -1.55 -17.40 4.76
CA TRP A 114 -0.96 -17.90 5.98
C TRP A 114 0.25 -18.81 5.71
N LEU A 115 0.14 -19.71 4.73
CA LEU A 115 1.24 -20.60 4.35
C LEU A 115 2.44 -19.81 3.80
N ARG A 116 2.20 -18.78 2.99
CA ARG A 116 3.26 -17.93 2.40
C ARG A 116 3.90 -17.01 3.43
N GLY A 117 3.11 -16.43 4.32
CA GLY A 117 3.54 -15.56 5.42
C GLY A 117 3.95 -14.15 4.99
N ASN A 118 4.58 -13.98 3.83
CA ASN A 118 4.97 -12.70 3.22
C ASN A 118 5.14 -12.82 1.71
N SER A 119 5.35 -11.68 1.04
CA SER A 119 5.86 -11.64 -0.33
C SER A 119 7.38 -11.77 -0.36
N VAL A 120 7.92 -12.50 -1.33
CA VAL A 120 9.38 -12.69 -1.50
C VAL A 120 9.83 -11.96 -2.75
N TYR A 121 10.76 -11.02 -2.57
CA TYR A 121 11.28 -10.17 -3.65
C TYR A 121 12.62 -10.72 -4.15
N PHE A 122 12.68 -11.09 -5.43
CA PHE A 122 13.90 -11.34 -6.18
C PHE A 122 14.19 -10.14 -7.10
N PRO A 123 15.42 -9.98 -7.61
CA PRO A 123 15.78 -8.81 -8.44
C PRO A 123 14.82 -8.52 -9.61
N GLU A 124 14.28 -9.56 -10.25
CA GLU A 124 13.42 -9.42 -11.44
C GLU A 124 12.03 -10.05 -11.26
N ARG A 125 11.74 -10.66 -10.10
CA ARG A 125 10.52 -11.40 -9.86
C ARG A 125 10.07 -11.26 -8.41
N VAL A 126 8.78 -11.04 -8.22
CA VAL A 126 8.14 -11.11 -6.89
C VAL A 126 7.30 -12.38 -6.82
N ILE A 127 7.40 -13.10 -5.70
CA ILE A 127 6.47 -14.17 -5.33
C ILE A 127 5.52 -13.57 -4.28
N PRO A 128 4.34 -13.12 -4.67
CA PRO A 128 3.48 -12.35 -3.77
C PRO A 128 2.76 -13.26 -2.77
N MET A 129 2.44 -12.70 -1.59
CA MET A 129 1.66 -13.38 -0.56
C MET A 129 0.20 -13.60 -0.98
N LEU A 130 -0.37 -12.68 -1.74
CA LEU A 130 -1.71 -12.74 -2.33
C LEU A 130 -1.63 -12.68 -3.85
N PRO A 131 -2.61 -13.25 -4.60
CA PRO A 131 -2.69 -13.08 -6.05
C PRO A 131 -2.67 -11.61 -6.48
N GLU A 132 -2.11 -11.33 -7.65
CA GLU A 132 -1.91 -9.96 -8.16
C GLU A 132 -3.21 -9.17 -8.31
N GLU A 133 -4.34 -9.83 -8.51
CA GLU A 133 -5.67 -9.23 -8.51
C GLU A 133 -5.98 -8.48 -7.21
N LEU A 134 -5.41 -8.95 -6.11
CA LEU A 134 -5.50 -8.32 -4.80
C LEU A 134 -4.27 -7.48 -4.48
N SER A 135 -3.06 -8.08 -4.48
CA SER A 135 -1.85 -7.42 -4.01
C SER A 135 -1.50 -6.16 -4.81
N ASN A 136 -1.57 -6.22 -6.14
CA ASN A 136 -1.28 -5.07 -7.02
C ASN A 136 -2.57 -4.35 -7.46
N GLY A 137 -3.73 -4.98 -7.25
CA GLY A 137 -5.06 -4.54 -7.63
C GLY A 137 -5.84 -3.89 -6.51
N LEU A 138 -6.86 -4.59 -5.99
CA LEU A 138 -7.84 -4.04 -5.04
C LEU A 138 -7.25 -3.66 -3.68
N CYS A 139 -6.20 -4.35 -3.22
CA CYS A 139 -5.53 -4.06 -1.96
C CYS A 139 -4.35 -3.09 -2.10
N SER A 140 -3.97 -2.71 -3.33
CA SER A 140 -2.94 -1.69 -3.53
C SER A 140 -3.59 -0.31 -3.61
N LEU A 141 -3.12 0.64 -2.79
CA LEU A 141 -3.63 2.02 -2.71
C LEU A 141 -3.15 2.87 -3.89
N ASN A 142 -3.43 2.36 -5.11
CA ASN A 142 -3.05 2.99 -6.36
C ASN A 142 -3.65 4.40 -6.51
N PRO A 143 -2.94 5.34 -7.17
CA PRO A 143 -3.42 6.70 -7.35
C PRO A 143 -4.71 6.78 -8.18
N HIS A 144 -5.58 7.72 -7.81
CA HIS A 144 -6.77 8.14 -8.54
C HIS A 144 -7.84 7.05 -8.75
N VAL A 145 -7.83 6.02 -7.91
CA VAL A 145 -8.86 4.97 -7.91
C VAL A 145 -9.40 4.77 -6.51
N ASP A 146 -10.68 4.39 -6.41
CA ASP A 146 -11.33 4.08 -5.14
C ASP A 146 -10.66 2.87 -4.48
N ARG A 147 -10.34 2.98 -3.20
CA ARG A 147 -9.79 1.89 -2.40
C ARG A 147 -10.42 1.83 -1.02
N LEU A 148 -10.65 0.62 -0.56
CA LEU A 148 -11.12 0.36 0.81
C LEU A 148 -9.94 0.36 1.75
N ALA A 149 -10.05 1.10 2.84
CA ALA A 149 -8.98 1.21 3.83
C ALA A 149 -9.53 1.14 5.26
N MET A 150 -8.72 0.63 6.16
CA MET A 150 -8.84 0.87 7.59
C MET A 150 -7.99 2.09 7.93
N VAL A 151 -8.62 3.13 8.44
CA VAL A 151 -7.96 4.40 8.75
C VAL A 151 -7.77 4.55 10.25
N CYS A 152 -6.56 4.91 10.66
CA CYS A 152 -6.27 5.46 11.96
C CYS A 152 -6.12 6.98 11.83
N GLU A 153 -7.06 7.72 12.39
CA GLU A 153 -6.99 9.18 12.51
C GLU A 153 -6.39 9.53 13.86
N ILE A 154 -5.27 10.26 13.87
CA ILE A 154 -4.47 10.56 15.06
C ILE A 154 -4.42 12.08 15.28
N ALA A 155 -4.83 12.53 16.45
CA ALA A 155 -4.65 13.91 16.87
C ALA A 155 -3.30 14.06 17.59
N LEU A 156 -2.45 14.96 17.08
CA LEU A 156 -1.15 15.29 17.65
C LEU A 156 -1.16 16.72 18.22
N SER A 157 -0.46 16.92 19.33
CA SER A 157 -0.19 18.25 19.88
C SER A 157 0.90 18.97 19.07
N HIS A 158 1.08 20.27 19.31
CA HIS A 158 2.18 21.06 18.72
C HIS A 158 3.59 20.56 19.09
N THR A 159 3.71 19.66 20.09
CA THR A 159 4.97 19.00 20.46
C THR A 159 5.08 17.59 19.88
N GLY A 160 4.20 17.18 18.96
CA GLY A 160 4.18 15.85 18.38
C GLY A 160 3.62 14.75 19.28
N LYS A 161 3.08 15.09 20.47
CA LYS A 161 2.51 14.11 21.38
C LYS A 161 1.10 13.70 20.92
N MET A 162 0.83 12.41 20.81
CA MET A 162 -0.49 11.88 20.55
C MET A 162 -1.44 12.20 21.69
N ILE A 163 -2.55 12.84 21.38
CA ILE A 163 -3.60 13.26 22.33
C ILE A 163 -4.91 12.51 22.14
N GLY A 164 -5.08 11.81 21.02
CA GLY A 164 -6.22 10.96 20.74
C GLY A 164 -6.07 10.25 19.42
N TYR A 165 -6.83 9.19 19.23
CA TYR A 165 -6.92 8.46 17.97
C TYR A 165 -8.28 7.79 17.84
N GLN A 166 -8.65 7.46 16.60
CA GLN A 166 -9.81 6.64 16.29
C GLN A 166 -9.55 5.79 15.05
N PHE A 167 -10.18 4.61 15.00
CA PHE A 167 -10.13 3.70 13.85
C PHE A 167 -11.51 3.61 13.21
N TYR A 168 -11.52 3.56 11.89
CA TYR A 168 -12.75 3.34 11.14
C TYR A 168 -12.46 2.84 9.72
N GLU A 169 -13.46 2.17 9.14
CA GLU A 169 -13.44 1.79 7.74
C GLU A 169 -13.70 3.02 6.86
N ALA A 170 -12.87 3.20 5.84
CA ALA A 170 -12.96 4.34 4.94
C ALA A 170 -12.88 3.94 3.47
N LEU A 171 -13.35 4.86 2.63
CA LEU A 171 -13.14 4.88 1.19
C LEU A 171 -12.18 6.03 0.91
N ILE A 172 -11.04 5.74 0.29
CA ILE A 172 -10.01 6.71 -0.06
C ILE A 172 -9.67 6.69 -1.54
N GLN A 173 -9.03 7.76 -2.00
CA GLN A 173 -8.23 7.79 -3.22
C GLN A 173 -6.84 8.31 -2.88
N SER A 174 -5.79 7.58 -3.22
CA SER A 174 -4.45 8.16 -3.20
C SER A 174 -4.31 9.19 -4.32
N HIS A 175 -3.75 10.36 -4.04
CA HIS A 175 -3.59 11.43 -5.02
C HIS A 175 -2.21 11.39 -5.69
N ALA A 176 -1.24 10.69 -5.10
CA ALA A 176 0.06 10.47 -5.71
C ALA A 176 0.74 9.25 -5.13
N ARG A 177 1.50 8.56 -5.98
CA ARG A 177 2.53 7.61 -5.59
C ARG A 177 3.86 8.35 -5.55
N LEU A 178 4.43 8.46 -4.38
CA LEU A 178 5.74 9.07 -4.17
C LEU A 178 6.77 8.00 -3.84
N THR A 179 8.03 8.29 -4.11
CA THR A 179 9.15 7.46 -3.63
C THR A 179 9.86 8.18 -2.48
N TYR A 180 10.61 7.43 -1.67
CA TYR A 180 11.46 8.02 -0.63
C TYR A 180 12.41 9.07 -1.22
N ASP A 181 12.98 8.82 -2.40
CA ASP A 181 13.88 9.76 -3.09
C ASP A 181 13.14 11.02 -3.52
N THR A 182 11.92 10.88 -4.05
CA THR A 182 11.06 12.01 -4.45
C THR A 182 10.75 12.91 -3.24
N VAL A 183 10.33 12.30 -2.13
CA VAL A 183 10.02 13.01 -0.89
C VAL A 183 11.27 13.69 -0.33
N SER A 184 12.41 12.99 -0.24
CA SER A 184 13.69 13.57 0.18
C SER A 184 14.09 14.77 -0.69
N ALA A 185 13.95 14.65 -2.02
CA ALA A 185 14.28 15.75 -2.93
C ALA A 185 13.38 16.98 -2.70
N MET A 186 12.08 16.78 -2.47
CA MET A 186 11.13 17.87 -2.19
C MET A 186 11.39 18.56 -0.84
N LEU A 187 11.71 17.79 0.20
CA LEU A 187 11.81 18.30 1.58
C LEU A 187 13.23 18.79 1.92
N GLU A 188 14.26 18.04 1.58
CA GLU A 188 15.64 18.33 1.97
C GLU A 188 16.37 19.21 0.93
N ARG A 189 15.99 19.12 -0.35
CA ARG A 189 16.61 19.85 -1.46
C ARG A 189 15.62 20.70 -2.27
N PRO A 190 14.69 21.45 -1.64
CA PRO A 190 13.59 22.15 -2.34
C PRO A 190 14.06 23.25 -3.30
N ARG A 191 15.32 23.72 -3.17
CA ARG A 191 15.90 24.76 -4.02
C ARG A 191 16.69 24.22 -5.21
N SER A 192 16.96 22.91 -5.25
CA SER A 192 17.60 22.25 -6.41
C SER A 192 16.68 22.31 -7.64
N ALA A 193 17.24 22.06 -8.82
CA ALA A 193 16.44 21.98 -10.05
C ALA A 193 15.39 20.85 -9.95
N GLU A 194 15.81 19.69 -9.46
CA GLU A 194 14.96 18.52 -9.22
C GLU A 194 13.86 18.83 -8.18
N GLY A 195 14.22 19.35 -7.00
CA GLY A 195 13.25 19.68 -5.95
C GLY A 195 12.20 20.67 -6.42
N LYS A 196 12.58 21.72 -7.17
CA LYS A 196 11.62 22.67 -7.75
C LYS A 196 10.67 22.05 -8.75
N GLN A 197 11.19 21.16 -9.61
CA GLN A 197 10.39 20.44 -10.58
C GLN A 197 9.35 19.55 -9.86
N LEU A 198 9.78 18.75 -8.88
CA LEU A 198 8.92 17.86 -8.10
C LEU A 198 7.87 18.62 -7.30
N LEU A 199 8.24 19.74 -6.66
CA LEU A 199 7.28 20.60 -5.96
C LEU A 199 6.22 21.20 -6.90
N THR A 200 6.54 21.42 -8.17
CA THR A 200 5.58 21.85 -9.18
C THR A 200 4.70 20.72 -9.65
N GLU A 201 5.30 19.55 -9.92
CA GLU A 201 4.60 18.34 -10.35
C GLU A 201 3.59 17.86 -9.30
N TYR A 202 3.99 17.84 -8.04
CA TYR A 202 3.18 17.39 -6.91
C TYR A 202 2.57 18.53 -6.09
N ALA A 203 2.30 19.69 -6.70
CA ALA A 203 1.84 20.90 -6.01
C ALA A 203 0.59 20.68 -5.14
N ALA A 204 -0.30 19.76 -5.52
CA ALA A 204 -1.51 19.44 -4.77
C ALA A 204 -1.24 18.71 -3.44
N VAL A 205 -0.20 17.90 -3.38
CA VAL A 205 0.12 17.06 -2.21
C VAL A 205 1.33 17.54 -1.42
N ALA A 206 2.24 18.29 -2.05
CA ALA A 206 3.48 18.76 -1.43
C ALA A 206 3.29 19.53 -0.10
N PRO A 207 2.26 20.39 0.08
CA PRO A 207 2.01 21.02 1.37
C PRO A 207 1.75 20.01 2.49
N HIS A 208 0.98 18.95 2.23
CA HIS A 208 0.62 17.93 3.19
C HIS A 208 1.80 16.98 3.49
N VAL A 209 2.61 16.66 2.49
CA VAL A 209 3.88 15.93 2.67
C VAL A 209 4.84 16.71 3.57
N LYS A 210 4.86 18.04 3.46
CA LYS A 210 5.64 18.89 4.35
C LYS A 210 5.12 18.87 5.80
N GLU A 211 3.82 18.77 6.01
CA GLU A 211 3.24 18.67 7.37
C GLU A 211 3.53 17.30 8.03
N LEU A 212 3.82 16.25 7.23
CA LEU A 212 4.28 14.95 7.72
C LEU A 212 5.71 15.01 8.27
N TYR A 213 6.58 15.88 7.70
CA TYR A 213 7.98 16.05 8.05
C TYR A 213 8.16 16.91 9.30
#